data_ef64995822688ac84751aa9b800a956d
#
_entry.id   ef64995822688ac84751aa9b800a956d
#
_cell.length_a   1.000
_cell.length_b   1.000
_cell.length_c   1.000
_cell.angle_alpha   90.00
_cell.angle_beta   90.00
_cell.angle_gamma   90.00
#
_symmetry.space_group_name_H-M   'P 1'
#
loop_
_entity.id
_entity.type
_entity.pdbx_description
1 polymer ?
#
loop_
_entity_poly.entity_id
_entity_poly.type
_entity_poly.pdbx_seq_one_letter_code
_entity_poly.pdbx_strand_id
1 'polypeptide(L)'
;MAKRPSKRTAKGPAKKMAEAAKKASVKNQGLRQLGKTAPLPASPDDAVLERVSNPHPDTAYVARFTAPEFTCLCPVTGQPDFAHFVLDYAPGAWLVESKSFKLYLGSFRNTAAFHEDTTLTIGKAIAELLEPSWLRIGGYWFPRGGIPIDVFWQYGSPPEGSWIPDQGVAPYRGRG
;
A
#
# COMPACT_ATOMS: atom_id res chain seq x y z
N MET A 1 -18.47 20.98 -56.26
CA MET A 1 -17.21 20.38 -55.69
C MET A 1 -17.36 20.20 -54.19
N ALA A 2 -17.61 18.99 -53.72
CA ALA A 2 -17.82 18.69 -52.32
C ALA A 2 -16.47 18.29 -51.66
N LYS A 3 -16.08 18.97 -50.56
CA LYS A 3 -14.86 18.67 -49.79
C LYS A 3 -15.04 17.37 -49.00
N ARG A 4 -14.19 16.39 -49.20
CA ARG A 4 -14.10 15.15 -48.41
C ARG A 4 -13.71 15.46 -46.97
N PRO A 5 -14.35 14.84 -45.94
CA PRO A 5 -13.94 15.00 -44.55
C PRO A 5 -12.64 14.22 -44.29
N SER A 6 -11.70 14.87 -43.59
CA SER A 6 -10.42 14.30 -43.12
C SER A 6 -10.66 13.15 -42.13
N LYS A 7 -10.15 11.95 -42.41
CA LYS A 7 -10.16 10.81 -41.48
C LYS A 7 -9.18 11.09 -40.33
N ARG A 8 -9.70 11.47 -39.16
CA ARG A 8 -8.96 11.38 -37.89
C ARG A 8 -8.79 9.91 -37.55
N THR A 9 -7.61 9.35 -37.74
CA THR A 9 -7.26 8.00 -37.27
C THR A 9 -7.16 8.02 -35.73
N ALA A 10 -8.16 7.43 -35.05
CA ALA A 10 -8.10 7.21 -33.62
C ALA A 10 -6.94 6.24 -33.31
N LYS A 11 -5.99 6.65 -32.50
CA LYS A 11 -4.90 5.79 -32.02
C LYS A 11 -5.53 4.62 -31.25
N GLY A 12 -5.28 3.37 -31.67
CA GLY A 12 -5.83 2.17 -31.05
C GLY A 12 -5.44 2.02 -29.57
N PRO A 13 -6.21 1.25 -28.79
CA PRO A 13 -6.04 1.12 -27.32
C PRO A 13 -4.62 0.71 -26.92
N ALA A 14 -3.96 -0.17 -27.64
CA ALA A 14 -2.58 -0.59 -27.39
C ALA A 14 -1.57 0.57 -27.49
N LYS A 15 -1.77 1.51 -28.42
CA LYS A 15 -0.89 2.67 -28.62
C LYS A 15 -1.09 3.70 -27.50
N LYS A 16 -2.33 3.86 -26.99
CA LYS A 16 -2.61 4.70 -25.81
C LYS A 16 -2.00 4.13 -24.54
N MET A 17 -2.07 2.81 -24.34
CA MET A 17 -1.44 2.14 -23.19
C MET A 17 0.08 2.25 -23.21
N ALA A 18 0.72 2.06 -24.36
CA ALA A 18 2.17 2.24 -24.51
C ALA A 18 2.62 3.69 -24.27
N GLU A 19 1.82 4.67 -24.68
CA GLU A 19 2.10 6.09 -24.46
C GLU A 19 1.88 6.50 -22.98
N ALA A 20 0.88 5.92 -22.31
CA ALA A 20 0.65 6.08 -20.87
C ALA A 20 1.78 5.44 -20.05
N ALA A 21 2.21 4.22 -20.39
CA ALA A 21 3.34 3.56 -19.75
C ALA A 21 4.65 4.34 -19.91
N LYS A 22 4.88 4.93 -21.08
CA LYS A 22 6.03 5.79 -21.35
C LYS A 22 6.01 7.10 -20.56
N LYS A 23 4.82 7.72 -20.39
CA LYS A 23 4.62 8.90 -19.53
C LYS A 23 4.82 8.57 -18.06
N ALA A 24 4.32 7.43 -17.58
CA ALA A 24 4.53 6.95 -16.20
C ALA A 24 6.01 6.70 -15.93
N SER A 25 6.73 6.05 -16.86
CA SER A 25 8.18 5.83 -16.77
C SER A 25 8.99 7.13 -16.64
N VAL A 26 8.61 8.18 -17.38
CA VAL A 26 9.29 9.49 -17.29
C VAL A 26 9.03 10.19 -15.94
N LYS A 27 7.83 10.06 -15.38
CA LYS A 27 7.47 10.64 -14.06
C LYS A 27 8.14 9.93 -12.89
N ASN A 28 8.54 8.67 -13.06
CA ASN A 28 9.18 7.84 -12.03
C ASN A 28 10.72 7.92 -12.07
N GLN A 29 11.29 8.85 -12.82
CA GLN A 29 12.74 9.12 -12.81
C GLN A 29 13.12 9.72 -11.46
N GLY A 30 14.12 9.12 -10.80
CA GLY A 30 14.61 9.56 -9.49
C GLY A 30 14.26 8.64 -8.33
N LEU A 31 13.47 7.57 -8.54
CA LEU A 31 13.21 6.57 -7.52
C LEU A 31 14.51 5.87 -7.07
N ARG A 32 14.67 5.71 -5.75
CA ARG A 32 15.89 5.15 -5.15
C ARG A 32 15.83 3.61 -5.09
N GLN A 33 14.62 3.07 -4.92
CA GLN A 33 14.39 1.65 -4.65
C GLN A 33 14.07 0.84 -5.90
N LEU A 34 13.33 1.41 -6.84
CA LEU A 34 12.87 0.70 -8.03
C LEU A 34 14.04 0.21 -8.90
N GLY A 35 14.10 -1.11 -9.15
CA GLY A 35 15.10 -1.74 -10.01
C GLY A 35 16.53 -1.82 -9.44
N LYS A 36 16.76 -1.45 -8.17
CA LYS A 36 18.08 -1.47 -7.51
C LYS A 36 18.09 -2.45 -6.35
N THR A 37 19.28 -2.97 -6.00
CA THR A 37 19.49 -3.66 -4.73
C THR A 37 19.53 -2.62 -3.61
N ALA A 38 18.75 -2.82 -2.56
CA ALA A 38 18.75 -1.96 -1.38
C ALA A 38 18.81 -2.83 -0.12
N PRO A 39 19.66 -2.47 0.87
CA PRO A 39 19.66 -3.14 2.17
C PRO A 39 18.33 -2.90 2.89
N LEU A 40 18.01 -3.79 3.82
CA LEU A 40 16.90 -3.56 4.74
C LEU A 40 17.26 -2.37 5.65
N PRO A 41 16.39 -1.34 5.77
CA PRO A 41 16.61 -0.24 6.70
C PRO A 41 16.71 -0.74 8.15
N ALA A 42 17.50 -0.09 8.98
CA ALA A 42 17.69 -0.49 10.37
C ALA A 42 16.47 -0.20 11.24
N SER A 43 15.74 0.87 10.92
CA SER A 43 14.52 1.30 11.61
C SER A 43 13.51 1.87 10.62
N PRO A 44 12.22 2.05 11.01
CA PRO A 44 11.23 2.73 10.19
C PRO A 44 11.60 4.17 9.82
N ASP A 45 12.32 4.86 10.68
CA ASP A 45 12.77 6.24 10.44
C ASP A 45 13.86 6.33 9.36
N ASP A 46 14.62 5.23 9.16
CA ASP A 46 15.61 5.14 8.09
C ASP A 46 15.00 4.66 6.76
N ALA A 47 13.77 4.20 6.79
CA ALA A 47 13.11 3.65 5.62
C ALA A 47 12.58 4.77 4.70
N VAL A 48 12.77 4.59 3.40
CA VAL A 48 12.27 5.53 2.40
C VAL A 48 11.08 4.90 1.70
N LEU A 49 9.89 5.43 1.97
CA LEU A 49 8.69 5.12 1.21
C LEU A 49 8.68 5.94 -0.09
N GLU A 50 8.38 5.28 -1.19
CA GLU A 50 8.33 5.88 -2.52
C GLU A 50 6.93 5.71 -3.14
N ARG A 51 6.56 6.67 -3.98
CA ARG A 51 5.31 6.64 -4.74
C ARG A 51 5.58 6.73 -6.23
N VAL A 52 4.73 6.11 -7.02
CA VAL A 52 4.76 6.15 -8.50
C VAL A 52 3.47 6.75 -9.02
N SER A 53 3.52 7.30 -10.22
CA SER A 53 2.32 7.88 -10.85
C SER A 53 1.29 6.79 -11.13
N ASN A 54 0.04 7.02 -10.74
CA ASN A 54 -1.09 6.18 -11.12
C ASN A 54 -1.34 6.31 -12.63
N PRO A 55 -1.31 5.22 -13.42
CA PRO A 55 -1.61 5.28 -14.86
C PRO A 55 -3.10 5.48 -15.16
N HIS A 56 -3.99 5.30 -14.15
CA HIS A 56 -5.45 5.40 -14.28
C HIS A 56 -6.06 6.30 -13.20
N PRO A 57 -5.65 7.58 -13.10
CA PRO A 57 -6.09 8.47 -12.02
C PRO A 57 -7.60 8.80 -12.07
N ASP A 58 -8.22 8.67 -13.24
CA ASP A 58 -9.64 8.96 -13.47
C ASP A 58 -10.54 7.71 -13.32
N THR A 59 -9.97 6.59 -12.83
CA THR A 59 -10.70 5.33 -12.66
C THR A 59 -10.80 4.99 -11.18
N ALA A 60 -12.01 4.79 -10.68
CA ALA A 60 -12.22 4.32 -9.31
C ALA A 60 -11.87 2.82 -9.21
N TYR A 61 -10.92 2.49 -8.36
CA TYR A 61 -10.55 1.11 -8.03
C TYR A 61 -9.87 1.05 -6.67
N VAL A 62 -9.75 -0.15 -6.14
CA VAL A 62 -9.07 -0.42 -4.86
C VAL A 62 -7.84 -1.27 -5.13
N ALA A 63 -6.71 -0.84 -4.59
CA ALA A 63 -5.48 -1.62 -4.53
C ALA A 63 -5.32 -2.21 -3.13
N ARG A 64 -4.93 -3.49 -3.03
CA ARG A 64 -4.70 -4.22 -1.78
C ARG A 64 -3.26 -4.68 -1.65
N PHE A 65 -2.69 -4.43 -0.49
CA PHE A 65 -1.48 -5.08 -0.02
C PHE A 65 -1.79 -5.98 1.15
N THR A 66 -1.21 -7.16 1.13
CA THR A 66 -1.33 -8.15 2.22
C THR A 66 0.07 -8.52 2.67
N ALA A 67 0.35 -8.36 3.97
CA ALA A 67 1.62 -8.67 4.59
C ALA A 67 1.40 -9.65 5.76
N PRO A 68 1.37 -10.98 5.48
CA PRO A 68 1.04 -12.00 6.47
C PRO A 68 2.19 -12.31 7.44
N GLU A 69 3.40 -11.82 7.16
CA GLU A 69 4.63 -12.14 7.90
C GLU A 69 5.23 -10.90 8.55
N PHE A 70 4.40 -9.94 8.94
CA PHE A 70 4.88 -8.76 9.64
C PHE A 70 5.38 -9.12 11.04
N THR A 71 6.48 -8.50 11.48
CA THR A 71 7.02 -8.66 12.81
C THR A 71 7.64 -7.37 13.33
N CYS A 72 7.49 -7.13 14.63
CA CYS A 72 8.17 -6.10 15.41
C CYS A 72 8.53 -6.66 16.79
N LEU A 73 8.95 -5.82 17.72
CA LEU A 73 9.26 -6.23 19.08
C LEU A 73 8.25 -5.65 20.08
N CYS A 74 7.93 -6.42 21.09
CA CYS A 74 7.17 -5.94 22.24
C CYS A 74 8.01 -4.89 23.01
N PRO A 75 7.48 -3.68 23.27
CA PRO A 75 8.26 -2.63 23.95
C PRO A 75 8.53 -2.93 25.41
N VAL A 76 7.84 -3.89 26.00
CA VAL A 76 7.98 -4.26 27.41
C VAL A 76 8.91 -5.45 27.59
N THR A 77 8.75 -6.50 26.76
CA THR A 77 9.46 -7.78 26.94
C THR A 77 10.61 -7.98 25.95
N GLY A 78 10.67 -7.19 24.87
CA GLY A 78 11.62 -7.39 23.76
C GLY A 78 11.36 -8.65 22.93
N GLN A 79 10.27 -9.37 23.21
CA GLN A 79 9.91 -10.57 22.44
C GLN A 79 9.33 -10.17 21.08
N PRO A 80 9.47 -10.99 20.03
CA PRO A 80 8.90 -10.71 18.74
C PRO A 80 7.37 -10.82 18.76
N ASP A 81 6.74 -9.82 18.18
CA ASP A 81 5.30 -9.79 17.87
C ASP A 81 5.11 -10.01 16.38
N PHE A 82 4.02 -10.69 16.02
CA PHE A 82 3.68 -11.02 14.63
C PHE A 82 2.29 -10.53 14.29
N ALA A 83 2.10 -10.12 13.04
CA ALA A 83 0.81 -9.70 12.55
C ALA A 83 0.59 -10.05 11.08
N HIS A 84 -0.67 -10.16 10.70
CA HIS A 84 -1.12 -10.16 9.33
C HIS A 84 -1.72 -8.79 9.02
N PHE A 85 -1.06 -7.99 8.21
CA PHE A 85 -1.59 -6.70 7.76
C PHE A 85 -2.34 -6.83 6.45
N VAL A 86 -3.49 -6.15 6.37
CA VAL A 86 -4.20 -5.91 5.12
C VAL A 86 -4.42 -4.40 4.98
N LEU A 87 -3.88 -3.83 3.92
CA LEU A 87 -4.01 -2.42 3.57
C LEU A 87 -4.71 -2.30 2.22
N ASP A 88 -5.85 -1.63 2.22
CA ASP A 88 -6.61 -1.29 1.03
C ASP A 88 -6.60 0.23 0.83
N TYR A 89 -6.48 0.69 -0.40
CA TYR A 89 -6.64 2.11 -0.70
C TYR A 89 -7.21 2.34 -2.09
N ALA A 90 -7.96 3.42 -2.23
CA ALA A 90 -8.44 3.93 -3.51
C ALA A 90 -7.49 5.05 -3.97
N PRO A 91 -6.60 4.77 -4.94
CA PRO A 91 -5.59 5.72 -5.33
C PRO A 91 -6.17 6.90 -6.11
N GLY A 92 -5.60 8.08 -5.87
CA GLY A 92 -5.75 9.25 -6.74
C GLY A 92 -4.63 9.30 -7.76
N ALA A 93 -3.78 10.33 -7.67
CA ALA A 93 -2.65 10.53 -8.58
C ALA A 93 -1.47 9.55 -8.38
N TRP A 94 -1.40 8.88 -7.21
CA TRP A 94 -0.23 8.13 -6.79
C TRP A 94 -0.55 6.70 -6.36
N LEU A 95 0.41 5.80 -6.64
CA LEU A 95 0.48 4.43 -6.10
C LEU A 95 1.72 4.30 -5.22
N VAL A 96 1.65 3.49 -4.17
CA VAL A 96 2.85 3.15 -3.40
C VAL A 96 3.78 2.27 -4.25
N GLU A 97 5.08 2.55 -4.20
CA GLU A 97 6.08 1.68 -4.82
C GLU A 97 6.27 0.44 -3.94
N SER A 98 5.97 -0.72 -4.48
CA SER A 98 5.80 -1.97 -3.73
C SER A 98 7.08 -2.44 -3.02
N LYS A 99 8.26 -2.22 -3.61
CA LYS A 99 9.53 -2.60 -3.00
C LYS A 99 9.88 -1.70 -1.83
N SER A 100 9.66 -0.38 -1.95
CA SER A 100 9.86 0.56 -0.85
C SER A 100 8.94 0.23 0.32
N PHE A 101 7.69 -0.12 0.04
CA PHE A 101 6.73 -0.55 1.05
C PHE A 101 7.17 -1.85 1.74
N LYS A 102 7.63 -2.86 0.99
CA LYS A 102 8.21 -4.08 1.54
C LYS A 102 9.39 -3.78 2.49
N LEU A 103 10.30 -2.90 2.08
CA LEU A 103 11.46 -2.52 2.90
C LEU A 103 11.04 -1.73 4.15
N TYR A 104 10.05 -0.85 4.02
CA TYR A 104 9.46 -0.12 5.13
C TYR A 104 8.83 -1.07 6.16
N LEU A 105 8.00 -2.02 5.74
CA LEU A 105 7.45 -3.03 6.66
C LEU A 105 8.55 -3.88 7.32
N GLY A 106 9.56 -4.27 6.56
CA GLY A 106 10.70 -5.04 7.08
C GLY A 106 11.56 -4.29 8.08
N SER A 107 11.57 -2.95 8.05
CA SER A 107 12.36 -2.11 8.97
C SER A 107 11.85 -2.14 10.42
N PHE A 108 10.60 -2.54 10.62
CA PHE A 108 10.01 -2.69 11.97
C PHE A 108 10.53 -3.90 12.73
N ARG A 109 11.20 -4.85 12.08
CA ARG A 109 11.63 -6.13 12.68
C ARG A 109 12.34 -6.00 14.03
N ASN A 110 13.16 -4.97 14.21
CA ASN A 110 13.92 -4.73 15.44
C ASN A 110 13.42 -3.49 16.19
N THR A 111 12.26 -2.98 15.84
CA THR A 111 11.66 -1.79 16.46
C THR A 111 10.63 -2.22 17.48
N ALA A 112 10.77 -1.69 18.69
CA ALA A 112 9.83 -1.95 19.78
C ALA A 112 8.67 -0.94 19.74
N ALA A 113 7.44 -1.43 19.56
CA ALA A 113 6.25 -0.59 19.54
C ALA A 113 4.99 -1.38 19.92
N PHE A 114 3.95 -0.68 20.41
CA PHE A 114 2.65 -1.28 20.65
C PHE A 114 1.94 -1.61 19.34
N HIS A 115 1.09 -2.61 19.36
CA HIS A 115 0.32 -3.08 18.20
C HIS A 115 -0.49 -1.97 17.54
N GLU A 116 -1.17 -1.18 18.39
CA GLU A 116 -2.01 -0.06 17.98
C GLU A 116 -1.18 1.03 17.30
N ASP A 117 -0.07 1.42 17.93
CA ASP A 117 0.82 2.45 17.41
C ASP A 117 1.44 2.03 16.07
N THR A 118 1.94 0.81 16.00
CA THR A 118 2.51 0.26 14.76
C THR A 118 1.50 0.26 13.62
N THR A 119 0.28 -0.22 13.88
CA THR A 119 -0.77 -0.28 12.85
C THR A 119 -1.15 1.11 12.34
N LEU A 120 -1.34 2.07 13.26
CA LEU A 120 -1.69 3.44 12.90
C LEU A 120 -0.54 4.15 12.19
N THR A 121 0.69 3.96 12.64
CA THR A 121 1.89 4.57 12.03
C THR A 121 2.02 4.13 10.56
N ILE A 122 1.88 2.84 10.28
CA ILE A 122 1.93 2.32 8.90
C ILE A 122 0.80 2.93 8.06
N GLY A 123 -0.44 2.89 8.56
CA GLY A 123 -1.59 3.43 7.84
C GLY A 123 -1.46 4.93 7.53
N LYS A 124 -1.06 5.73 8.52
CA LYS A 124 -0.88 7.18 8.38
C LYS A 124 0.26 7.52 7.42
N ALA A 125 1.39 6.83 7.50
CA ALA A 125 2.51 7.06 6.59
C ALA A 125 2.13 6.84 5.11
N ILE A 126 1.33 5.81 4.82
CA ILE A 126 0.85 5.56 3.46
C ILE A 126 -0.22 6.58 3.05
N ALA A 127 -1.13 6.98 3.94
CA ALA A 127 -2.13 8.00 3.65
C ALA A 127 -1.47 9.36 3.34
N GLU A 128 -0.46 9.76 4.10
CA GLU A 128 0.31 10.99 3.87
C GLU A 128 1.10 10.94 2.56
N LEU A 129 1.74 9.79 2.26
CA LEU A 129 2.52 9.62 1.02
C LEU A 129 1.66 9.73 -0.23
N LEU A 130 0.48 9.09 -0.23
CA LEU A 130 -0.33 8.89 -1.44
C LEU A 130 -1.45 9.91 -1.60
N GLU A 131 -1.90 10.52 -0.51
CA GLU A 131 -3.09 11.37 -0.48
C GLU A 131 -4.28 10.69 -1.19
N PRO A 132 -4.62 9.44 -0.82
CA PRO A 132 -5.67 8.68 -1.50
C PRO A 132 -7.05 9.24 -1.15
N SER A 133 -8.07 8.97 -1.96
CA SER A 133 -9.45 9.33 -1.60
C SER A 133 -9.94 8.52 -0.39
N TRP A 134 -9.44 7.32 -0.24
CA TRP A 134 -9.74 6.41 0.86
C TRP A 134 -8.59 5.44 1.10
N LEU A 135 -8.40 5.08 2.36
CA LEU A 135 -7.49 4.02 2.79
C LEU A 135 -8.07 3.36 4.05
N ARG A 136 -7.93 2.05 4.15
CA ARG A 136 -8.11 1.32 5.42
C ARG A 136 -6.95 0.37 5.65
N ILE A 137 -6.61 0.15 6.91
CA ILE A 137 -5.64 -0.85 7.33
C ILE A 137 -6.25 -1.70 8.45
N GLY A 138 -6.06 -3.00 8.38
CA GLY A 138 -6.29 -3.96 9.47
C GLY A 138 -4.97 -4.61 9.86
N GLY A 139 -4.63 -4.51 11.13
CA GLY A 139 -3.52 -5.23 11.75
C GLY A 139 -4.09 -6.35 12.62
N TYR A 140 -3.95 -7.59 12.17
CA TYR A 140 -4.43 -8.78 12.86
C TYR A 140 -3.25 -9.42 13.58
N TRP A 141 -3.13 -9.10 14.88
CA TRP A 141 -1.99 -9.49 15.68
C TRP A 141 -2.15 -10.86 16.29
N PHE A 142 -1.10 -11.65 16.25
CA PHE A 142 -1.07 -12.96 16.88
C PHE A 142 -1.16 -12.82 18.40
N PRO A 143 -1.81 -13.79 19.10
CA PRO A 143 -2.08 -13.65 20.51
C PRO A 143 -0.82 -13.59 21.35
N ARG A 144 -0.85 -12.72 22.36
CA ARG A 144 0.05 -12.73 23.51
C ARG A 144 -0.74 -13.14 24.76
N GLY A 145 -0.24 -14.14 25.51
CA GLY A 145 -0.97 -14.67 26.64
C GLY A 145 -2.36 -15.23 26.28
N GLY A 146 -2.56 -15.66 25.02
CA GLY A 146 -3.84 -16.18 24.53
C GLY A 146 -4.84 -15.11 24.07
N ILE A 147 -4.48 -13.81 24.12
CA ILE A 147 -5.36 -12.70 23.74
C ILE A 147 -4.89 -12.14 22.39
N PRO A 148 -5.66 -12.32 21.29
CA PRO A 148 -5.42 -11.65 20.02
C PRO A 148 -5.86 -10.19 20.12
N ILE A 149 -5.21 -9.32 19.36
CA ILE A 149 -5.59 -7.91 19.24
C ILE A 149 -5.69 -7.59 17.76
N ASP A 150 -6.86 -7.13 17.32
CA ASP A 150 -7.05 -6.62 15.97
C ASP A 150 -7.20 -5.10 16.04
N VAL A 151 -6.44 -4.40 15.21
CA VAL A 151 -6.42 -2.94 15.16
C VAL A 151 -6.85 -2.47 13.79
N PHE A 152 -7.84 -1.58 13.74
CA PHE A 152 -8.41 -1.08 12.48
C PHE A 152 -8.33 0.44 12.44
N TRP A 153 -7.95 0.96 11.28
CA TRP A 153 -7.96 2.40 11.01
C TRP A 153 -8.38 2.69 9.57
N GLN A 154 -9.04 3.82 9.39
CA GLN A 154 -9.49 4.29 8.08
C GLN A 154 -9.21 5.79 7.91
N TYR A 155 -8.85 6.16 6.69
CA TYR A 155 -8.73 7.53 6.21
C TYR A 155 -9.72 7.76 5.07
N GLY A 156 -10.45 8.87 5.10
CA GLY A 156 -11.42 9.22 4.06
C GLY A 156 -12.64 8.30 4.02
N SER A 157 -13.35 8.33 2.90
CA SER A 157 -14.52 7.49 2.63
C SER A 157 -14.34 6.72 1.32
N PRO A 158 -14.83 5.47 1.25
CA PRO A 158 -14.76 4.70 0.02
C PRO A 158 -15.42 5.43 -1.14
N PRO A 159 -14.83 5.42 -2.35
CA PRO A 159 -15.49 6.00 -3.51
C PRO A 159 -16.83 5.32 -3.79
N GLU A 160 -17.84 6.11 -4.13
CA GLU A 160 -19.16 5.60 -4.47
C GLU A 160 -19.09 4.59 -5.61
N GLY A 161 -19.82 3.47 -5.49
CA GLY A 161 -19.84 2.40 -6.49
C GLY A 161 -18.57 1.54 -6.58
N SER A 162 -17.57 1.78 -5.72
CA SER A 162 -16.37 0.93 -5.68
C SER A 162 -16.66 -0.39 -4.99
N TRP A 163 -16.22 -1.49 -5.61
CA TRP A 163 -16.20 -2.79 -4.94
C TRP A 163 -15.05 -2.86 -3.93
N ILE A 164 -15.41 -3.06 -2.67
CA ILE A 164 -14.45 -3.19 -1.57
C ILE A 164 -14.51 -4.62 -1.05
N PRO A 165 -13.49 -5.44 -1.32
CA PRO A 165 -13.48 -6.82 -0.85
C PRO A 165 -13.31 -6.89 0.67
N ASP A 166 -13.88 -7.92 1.31
CA ASP A 166 -13.58 -8.22 2.71
C ASP A 166 -12.08 -8.41 2.91
N GLN A 167 -11.57 -8.10 4.12
CA GLN A 167 -10.13 -8.27 4.39
C GLN A 167 -9.71 -9.73 4.40
N GLY A 168 -10.65 -10.66 4.64
CA GLY A 168 -10.45 -12.09 4.44
C GLY A 168 -9.56 -12.76 5.48
N VAL A 169 -9.17 -12.04 6.56
CA VAL A 169 -8.41 -12.62 7.64
C VAL A 169 -9.38 -13.32 8.61
N ALA A 170 -9.21 -14.60 8.78
CA ALA A 170 -10.04 -15.36 9.70
C ALA A 170 -9.82 -14.89 11.14
N PRO A 171 -10.87 -14.70 11.95
CA PRO A 171 -10.73 -14.40 13.36
C PRO A 171 -9.96 -15.52 14.07
N TYR A 172 -9.10 -15.14 15.00
CA TYR A 172 -8.38 -16.13 15.81
C TYR A 172 -9.37 -16.94 16.67
N ARG A 173 -9.33 -18.25 16.53
CA ARG A 173 -10.23 -19.17 17.23
C ARG A 173 -9.54 -20.02 18.29
N GLY A 174 -8.25 -19.78 18.56
CA GLY A 174 -7.49 -20.64 19.48
C GLY A 174 -7.17 -22.01 18.86
N ARG A 175 -6.98 -22.97 19.73
CA ARG A 175 -6.92 -24.39 19.34
C ARG A 175 -8.36 -24.90 19.22
N GLY A 176 -8.92 -24.76 18.04
CA GLY A 176 -10.22 -25.34 17.70
C GLY A 176 -10.03 -26.61 16.93
#